data_9a643241f41cab6ca07491875bc6036e
#
_entry.id   9a643241f41cab6ca07491875bc6036e
#
_cell.length_a   1.000
_cell.length_b   1.000
_cell.length_c   1.000
_cell.angle_alpha   90.00
_cell.angle_beta   90.00
_cell.angle_gamma   90.00
#
_symmetry.space_group_name_H-M   'P 1'
#
loop_
_entity.id
_entity.type
_entity.pdbx_description
1 polymer ?
#
loop_
_entity_poly.entity_id
_entity_poly.type
_entity_poly.pdbx_seq_one_letter_code
_entity_poly.pdbx_strand_id
1 'polypeptide(L)'
;MRSRVSILSIIVLGFLLSACGVSFPTSYKSGEVILADDFSSPNFEWDVWKRTDNSTVAYYEDGLVFVINSPNTDYVSTVNSIYENTHMEVLAANLNGLMNNGFGLVCRYQDDDNYYAFLVSSDGYFGILRVLYGGFTVLNSGKMQYSDIIKQGEAINHIRADCVGNQLTLYVNNNQLAQVEDDVFSEGLVGLTASSFEEPGTAILFDNFLVVNP
;
A
#
# COMPACT_ATOMS: atom_id res chain seq x y z
N MET A 1 74.94 -33.92 -27.12
CA MET A 1 74.15 -33.24 -26.06
C MET A 1 72.75 -32.96 -26.64
N ARG A 2 71.75 -33.73 -26.21
CA ARG A 2 70.35 -33.57 -26.69
C ARG A 2 69.57 -32.79 -25.64
N SER A 3 69.14 -31.60 -26.02
CA SER A 3 68.26 -30.76 -25.22
C SER A 3 66.84 -31.28 -25.30
N ARG A 4 66.21 -31.57 -24.13
CA ARG A 4 64.78 -31.92 -24.03
C ARG A 4 63.99 -30.65 -23.76
N VAL A 5 63.11 -30.30 -24.66
CA VAL A 5 62.10 -29.25 -24.49
C VAL A 5 60.89 -29.89 -23.80
N SER A 6 60.60 -29.45 -22.58
CA SER A 6 59.36 -29.83 -21.84
C SER A 6 58.22 -28.89 -22.25
N ILE A 7 57.19 -29.44 -22.87
CA ILE A 7 55.94 -28.73 -23.18
C ILE A 7 55.07 -28.75 -21.90
N LEU A 8 54.84 -27.60 -21.33
CA LEU A 8 53.96 -27.41 -20.17
C LEU A 8 52.53 -27.20 -20.72
N SER A 9 51.68 -28.22 -20.59
CA SER A 9 50.26 -28.12 -20.94
C SER A 9 49.51 -27.35 -19.86
N ILE A 10 49.03 -26.16 -20.20
CA ILE A 10 48.15 -25.36 -19.35
C ILE A 10 46.72 -25.87 -19.57
N ILE A 11 46.14 -26.54 -18.56
CA ILE A 11 44.75 -26.91 -18.51
C ILE A 11 43.98 -25.69 -18.04
N VAL A 12 43.24 -25.03 -18.93
CA VAL A 12 42.30 -23.98 -18.59
C VAL A 12 41.00 -24.64 -18.14
N LEU A 13 40.76 -24.66 -16.84
CA LEU A 13 39.53 -25.15 -16.22
C LEU A 13 38.45 -24.05 -16.35
N GLY A 14 37.61 -24.17 -17.38
CA GLY A 14 36.47 -23.27 -17.57
C GLY A 14 35.40 -23.50 -16.50
N PHE A 15 35.26 -22.54 -15.54
CA PHE A 15 34.13 -22.51 -14.63
C PHE A 15 32.88 -22.10 -15.41
N LEU A 16 32.00 -23.05 -15.70
CA LEU A 16 30.61 -22.78 -16.13
C LEU A 16 29.83 -22.28 -14.91
N LEU A 17 29.64 -20.96 -14.82
CA LEU A 17 28.69 -20.33 -13.91
C LEU A 17 27.29 -20.67 -14.42
N SER A 18 26.69 -21.73 -13.88
CA SER A 18 25.26 -21.96 -13.98
C SER A 18 24.53 -20.86 -13.19
N ALA A 19 24.10 -19.80 -13.85
CA ALA A 19 23.13 -18.87 -13.30
C ALA A 19 21.82 -19.63 -13.11
N CYS A 20 21.54 -20.11 -11.90
CA CYS A 20 20.18 -20.48 -11.52
C CYS A 20 19.31 -19.22 -11.58
N GLY A 21 18.64 -18.99 -12.69
CA GLY A 21 17.57 -18.03 -12.78
C GLY A 21 16.45 -18.50 -11.87
N VAL A 22 16.25 -17.83 -10.77
CA VAL A 22 15.04 -17.99 -9.96
C VAL A 22 13.91 -17.39 -10.78
N SER A 23 13.14 -18.23 -11.47
CA SER A 23 11.90 -17.79 -12.11
C SER A 23 10.85 -17.68 -11.02
N PHE A 24 10.49 -16.46 -10.66
CA PHE A 24 9.30 -16.21 -9.83
C PHE A 24 8.06 -16.62 -10.64
N PRO A 25 7.04 -17.22 -10.00
CA PRO A 25 5.79 -17.49 -10.69
C PRO A 25 5.18 -16.16 -11.15
N THR A 26 5.01 -15.97 -12.44
CA THR A 26 4.51 -14.74 -13.06
C THR A 26 2.98 -14.66 -13.11
N SER A 27 2.26 -15.63 -12.53
CA SER A 27 0.81 -15.61 -12.48
C SER A 27 0.27 -16.27 -11.21
N TYR A 28 -0.47 -15.51 -10.41
CA TYR A 28 -1.28 -16.00 -9.31
C TYR A 28 -2.62 -16.51 -9.83
N LYS A 29 -3.25 -17.46 -9.11
CA LYS A 29 -4.61 -17.89 -9.43
C LYS A 29 -5.61 -16.91 -8.85
N SER A 30 -6.74 -16.70 -9.54
CA SER A 30 -7.84 -15.89 -9.01
C SER A 30 -8.29 -16.40 -7.63
N GLY A 31 -8.46 -15.49 -6.67
CA GLY A 31 -8.76 -15.79 -5.27
C GLY A 31 -7.56 -16.24 -4.42
N GLU A 32 -6.35 -16.29 -4.98
CA GLU A 32 -5.15 -16.62 -4.22
C GLU A 32 -4.73 -15.44 -3.34
N VAL A 33 -4.49 -15.71 -2.05
CA VAL A 33 -3.91 -14.73 -1.13
C VAL A 33 -2.46 -14.52 -1.49
N ILE A 34 -2.11 -13.29 -1.86
CA ILE A 34 -0.76 -12.90 -2.27
C ILE A 34 0.04 -12.39 -1.06
N LEU A 35 -0.63 -11.66 -0.17
CA LEU A 35 -0.05 -11.11 1.04
C LEU A 35 -1.11 -11.06 2.13
N ALA A 36 -0.73 -11.43 3.36
CA ALA A 36 -1.54 -11.25 4.56
C ALA A 36 -0.63 -10.84 5.72
N ASP A 37 -0.96 -9.76 6.40
CA ASP A 37 -0.23 -9.26 7.55
C ASP A 37 -1.21 -8.85 8.66
N ASP A 38 -1.09 -9.48 9.82
CA ASP A 38 -1.83 -9.14 11.03
C ASP A 38 -1.07 -8.17 11.93
N PHE A 39 0.08 -7.68 11.47
CA PHE A 39 0.98 -6.77 12.17
C PHE A 39 1.45 -7.22 13.57
N SER A 40 1.21 -8.48 13.95
CA SER A 40 1.66 -9.03 15.24
C SER A 40 3.18 -9.11 15.37
N SER A 41 3.88 -9.04 14.25
CA SER A 41 5.33 -8.97 14.20
C SER A 41 5.82 -8.27 12.93
N PRO A 42 6.97 -7.58 12.95
CA PRO A 42 7.51 -6.86 11.80
C PRO A 42 8.12 -7.83 10.78
N ASN A 43 7.29 -8.62 10.11
CA ASN A 43 7.71 -9.67 9.16
C ASN A 43 7.81 -9.20 7.72
N PHE A 44 7.17 -8.07 7.38
CA PHE A 44 7.14 -7.49 6.06
C PHE A 44 7.90 -6.17 6.00
N GLU A 45 8.34 -5.82 4.81
CA GLU A 45 9.09 -4.60 4.56
C GLU A 45 8.14 -3.42 4.36
N TRP A 46 7.34 -3.08 5.40
CA TRP A 46 6.58 -1.84 5.43
C TRP A 46 7.53 -0.66 5.61
N ASP A 47 7.22 0.46 4.96
CA ASP A 47 7.92 1.71 5.16
C ASP A 47 7.60 2.29 6.55
N VAL A 48 8.40 1.92 7.56
CA VAL A 48 8.28 2.40 8.93
C VAL A 48 9.35 3.47 9.20
N TRP A 49 8.93 4.57 9.82
CA TRP A 49 9.82 5.71 10.04
C TRP A 49 9.31 6.62 11.18
N LYS A 50 10.19 7.52 11.62
CA LYS A 50 9.86 8.60 12.56
C LYS A 50 10.50 9.91 12.08
N ARG A 51 9.71 11.00 12.08
CA ARG A 51 10.13 12.34 11.67
C ARG A 51 10.45 13.23 12.87
N THR A 52 11.02 14.40 12.60
CA THR A 52 11.44 15.37 13.65
C THR A 52 10.27 16.01 14.40
N ASP A 53 9.09 16.11 13.77
CA ASP A 53 7.83 16.56 14.37
C ASP A 53 7.14 15.47 15.21
N ASN A 54 7.79 14.30 15.39
CA ASN A 54 7.28 13.07 15.98
C ASN A 54 6.15 12.40 15.19
N SER A 55 5.86 12.80 13.95
CA SER A 55 5.08 11.96 13.05
C SER A 55 5.79 10.62 12.83
N THR A 56 5.03 9.52 12.78
CA THR A 56 5.61 8.18 12.67
C THR A 56 4.65 7.21 11.99
N VAL A 57 5.23 6.25 11.27
CA VAL A 57 4.60 4.98 10.94
C VAL A 57 5.38 3.89 11.66
N ALA A 58 4.72 3.12 12.48
CA ALA A 58 5.37 2.10 13.32
C ALA A 58 4.42 0.97 13.70
N TYR A 59 4.97 -0.21 13.94
CA TYR A 59 4.26 -1.28 14.62
C TYR A 59 3.98 -0.89 16.07
N TYR A 60 2.76 -1.08 16.50
CA TYR A 60 2.33 -0.81 17.86
C TYR A 60 1.29 -1.85 18.28
N GLU A 61 1.56 -2.61 19.37
CA GLU A 61 0.74 -3.76 19.76
C GLU A 61 0.56 -4.70 18.55
N ASP A 62 -0.66 -5.04 18.19
CA ASP A 62 -0.97 -5.92 17.06
C ASP A 62 -1.48 -5.09 15.85
N GLY A 63 -0.79 -3.99 15.50
CA GLY A 63 -1.20 -3.12 14.41
C GLY A 63 -0.09 -2.26 13.84
N LEU A 64 -0.34 -1.65 12.68
CA LEU A 64 0.49 -0.58 12.12
C LEU A 64 -0.17 0.76 12.38
N VAL A 65 0.52 1.65 13.10
CA VAL A 65 -0.01 2.96 13.50
C VAL A 65 0.67 4.08 12.73
N PHE A 66 -0.16 4.95 12.17
CA PHE A 66 0.23 6.24 11.63
C PHE A 66 -0.08 7.33 12.64
N VAL A 67 0.92 8.09 13.07
CA VAL A 67 0.75 9.29 13.88
C VAL A 67 1.21 10.48 13.06
N ILE A 68 0.34 11.48 12.87
CA ILE A 68 0.57 12.64 12.01
C ILE A 68 0.46 13.91 12.85
N ASN A 69 1.59 14.54 13.12
CA ASN A 69 1.72 15.73 13.97
C ASN A 69 1.88 17.04 13.18
N SER A 70 1.66 16.99 11.88
CA SER A 70 1.63 18.15 10.99
C SER A 70 0.27 18.29 10.34
N PRO A 71 -0.32 19.51 10.25
CA PRO A 71 -1.57 19.73 9.54
C PRO A 71 -1.37 19.64 8.01
N ASN A 72 -2.46 19.36 7.29
CA ASN A 72 -2.47 19.25 5.81
C ASN A 72 -1.37 18.35 5.27
N THR A 73 -1.23 17.18 5.92
CA THR A 73 -0.16 16.22 5.61
C THR A 73 -0.78 14.83 5.46
N ASP A 74 -0.35 14.13 4.45
CA ASP A 74 -0.62 12.72 4.23
C ASP A 74 0.69 11.91 4.21
N TYR A 75 0.58 10.69 4.66
CA TYR A 75 1.67 9.72 4.64
C TYR A 75 1.20 8.40 4.08
N VAL A 76 2.07 7.77 3.31
CA VAL A 76 1.88 6.45 2.74
C VAL A 76 2.93 5.50 3.33
N SER A 77 2.55 4.26 3.57
CA SER A 77 3.44 3.14 3.83
C SER A 77 3.09 2.01 2.90
N THR A 78 4.06 1.49 2.19
CA THR A 78 3.87 0.47 1.17
C THR A 78 4.63 -0.81 1.50
N VAL A 79 4.24 -1.90 0.85
CA VAL A 79 5.03 -3.13 0.79
C VAL A 79 5.79 -3.19 -0.53
N ASN A 80 7.03 -3.66 -0.50
CA ASN A 80 7.93 -3.67 -1.66
C ASN A 80 7.60 -4.78 -2.66
N SER A 81 6.39 -4.74 -3.25
CA SER A 81 5.94 -5.66 -4.29
C SER A 81 5.00 -4.96 -5.26
N ILE A 82 5.27 -5.13 -6.56
CA ILE A 82 4.50 -4.50 -7.64
C ILE A 82 3.35 -5.42 -8.07
N TYR A 83 2.16 -4.83 -8.21
CA TYR A 83 0.94 -5.51 -8.64
C TYR A 83 0.23 -4.70 -9.74
N GLU A 84 -0.32 -5.39 -10.74
CA GLU A 84 -1.21 -4.81 -11.75
C GLU A 84 -2.68 -4.79 -11.24
N ASN A 85 -3.14 -5.95 -10.75
CA ASN A 85 -4.50 -6.13 -10.28
C ASN A 85 -4.52 -6.67 -8.86
N THR A 86 -5.36 -6.08 -8.01
CA THR A 86 -5.46 -6.45 -6.59
C THR A 86 -6.86 -6.26 -6.04
N HIS A 87 -7.27 -7.18 -5.15
CA HIS A 87 -8.27 -6.93 -4.11
C HIS A 87 -7.52 -6.75 -2.79
N MET A 88 -7.68 -5.62 -2.14
CA MET A 88 -7.02 -5.30 -0.87
C MET A 88 -8.05 -5.07 0.21
N GLU A 89 -7.78 -5.54 1.42
CA GLU A 89 -8.63 -5.34 2.59
C GLU A 89 -7.81 -4.95 3.80
N VAL A 90 -8.40 -4.18 4.72
CA VAL A 90 -7.79 -3.78 6.00
C VAL A 90 -8.87 -3.43 7.01
N LEU A 91 -8.62 -3.66 8.29
CA LEU A 91 -9.34 -3.05 9.40
C LEU A 91 -8.66 -1.75 9.79
N ALA A 92 -9.42 -0.68 9.95
CA ALA A 92 -8.85 0.61 10.33
C ALA A 92 -9.72 1.35 11.34
N ALA A 93 -9.06 2.05 12.27
CA ALA A 93 -9.71 2.87 13.29
C ALA A 93 -8.93 4.16 13.56
N ASN A 94 -9.66 5.23 13.86
CA ASN A 94 -9.09 6.45 14.42
C ASN A 94 -8.84 6.23 15.93
N LEU A 95 -7.59 6.41 16.35
CA LEU A 95 -7.22 6.33 17.78
C LEU A 95 -7.22 7.69 18.47
N ASN A 96 -6.97 8.77 17.70
CA ASN A 96 -6.88 10.14 18.20
C ASN A 96 -6.94 11.16 17.07
N GLY A 97 -7.27 12.40 17.42
CA GLY A 97 -7.34 13.53 16.50
C GLY A 97 -8.75 13.87 16.07
N LEU A 98 -8.87 14.84 15.16
CA LEU A 98 -10.17 15.25 14.63
C LEU A 98 -10.78 14.12 13.80
N MET A 99 -12.12 14.10 13.76
CA MET A 99 -12.84 13.17 12.88
C MET A 99 -12.72 13.54 11.39
N ASN A 100 -12.46 14.82 11.08
CA ASN A 100 -12.10 15.28 9.74
C ASN A 100 -10.63 14.89 9.45
N ASN A 101 -10.44 13.67 9.04
CA ASN A 101 -9.16 13.04 8.71
C ASN A 101 -9.32 12.22 7.42
N GLY A 102 -8.29 11.52 6.99
CA GLY A 102 -8.36 10.58 5.88
C GLY A 102 -7.52 9.35 6.18
N PHE A 103 -8.03 8.16 5.86
CA PHE A 103 -7.23 6.93 5.96
C PHE A 103 -7.80 5.84 5.05
N GLY A 104 -6.94 4.91 4.68
CA GLY A 104 -7.36 3.80 3.84
C GLY A 104 -6.22 3.12 3.08
N LEU A 105 -6.53 2.71 1.85
CA LEU A 105 -5.69 1.86 1.02
C LEU A 105 -5.11 2.65 -0.15
N VAL A 106 -3.92 2.28 -0.59
CA VAL A 106 -3.33 2.76 -1.85
C VAL A 106 -3.03 1.59 -2.78
N CYS A 107 -3.21 1.81 -4.09
CA CYS A 107 -2.73 0.90 -5.12
C CYS A 107 -2.00 1.65 -6.22
N ARG A 108 -1.23 0.88 -7.00
CA ARG A 108 -0.44 1.39 -8.12
C ARG A 108 0.42 2.59 -7.73
N TYR A 109 0.96 2.54 -6.51
CA TYR A 109 1.86 3.56 -5.99
C TYR A 109 3.19 3.50 -6.75
N GLN A 110 3.58 4.63 -7.33
CA GLN A 110 4.86 4.83 -8.03
C GLN A 110 5.85 5.56 -7.12
N ASP A 111 5.36 6.61 -6.47
CA ASP A 111 6.07 7.50 -5.55
C ASP A 111 5.03 8.36 -4.77
N ASP A 112 5.50 9.24 -3.86
CA ASP A 112 4.64 10.09 -3.03
C ASP A 112 3.75 11.06 -3.82
N ASP A 113 4.05 11.29 -5.10
CA ASP A 113 3.34 12.21 -5.98
C ASP A 113 2.40 11.50 -6.98
N ASN A 114 2.43 10.15 -7.06
CA ASN A 114 1.79 9.40 -8.15
C ASN A 114 1.20 8.05 -7.66
N TYR A 115 -0.11 8.00 -7.38
CA TYR A 115 -0.82 6.78 -6.92
C TYR A 115 -2.34 6.94 -6.93
N TYR A 116 -3.07 5.85 -6.67
CA TYR A 116 -4.49 5.88 -6.32
C TYR A 116 -4.67 5.65 -4.81
N ALA A 117 -5.59 6.42 -4.20
CA ALA A 117 -5.99 6.26 -2.81
C ALA A 117 -7.49 6.03 -2.67
N PHE A 118 -7.86 5.13 -1.77
CA PHE A 118 -9.23 4.82 -1.37
C PHE A 118 -9.41 5.26 0.07
N LEU A 119 -9.97 6.43 0.26
CA LEU A 119 -10.03 7.08 1.56
C LEU A 119 -11.42 6.99 2.18
N VAL A 120 -11.41 6.78 3.47
CA VAL A 120 -12.53 7.06 4.37
C VAL A 120 -12.09 8.05 5.44
N SER A 121 -13.04 8.66 6.13
CA SER A 121 -12.81 9.64 7.17
C SER A 121 -13.68 9.29 8.37
N SER A 122 -13.21 9.62 9.57
CA SER A 122 -13.92 9.31 10.82
C SER A 122 -15.22 10.08 11.01
N ASP A 123 -15.49 11.10 10.18
CA ASP A 123 -16.76 11.84 10.14
C ASP A 123 -17.72 11.32 9.06
N GLY A 124 -17.39 10.20 8.39
CA GLY A 124 -18.29 9.49 7.48
C GLY A 124 -18.11 9.83 6.01
N TYR A 125 -17.06 10.53 5.62
CA TYR A 125 -16.80 10.84 4.21
C TYR A 125 -15.89 9.78 3.57
N PHE A 126 -15.98 9.66 2.23
CA PHE A 126 -15.18 8.75 1.44
C PHE A 126 -14.88 9.29 0.05
N GLY A 127 -13.84 8.76 -0.58
CA GLY A 127 -13.52 9.05 -1.97
C GLY A 127 -12.46 8.10 -2.53
N ILE A 128 -12.50 7.98 -3.87
CA ILE A 128 -11.41 7.39 -4.65
C ILE A 128 -10.64 8.56 -5.26
N LEU A 129 -9.36 8.65 -4.95
CA LEU A 129 -8.49 9.75 -5.35
C LEU A 129 -7.41 9.24 -6.32
N ARG A 130 -7.10 10.07 -7.30
CA ARG A 130 -5.85 9.98 -8.04
C ARG A 130 -4.95 11.11 -7.56
N VAL A 131 -3.76 10.75 -7.10
CA VAL A 131 -2.64 11.69 -6.90
C VAL A 131 -1.78 11.64 -8.15
N LEU A 132 -1.54 12.78 -8.76
CA LEU A 132 -0.74 12.91 -9.98
C LEU A 132 0.09 14.19 -9.91
N TYR A 133 1.41 14.04 -9.97
CA TYR A 133 2.39 15.14 -9.78
C TYR A 133 2.15 15.92 -8.48
N GLY A 134 1.81 15.22 -7.39
CA GLY A 134 1.53 15.79 -6.07
C GLY A 134 0.17 16.51 -5.94
N GLY A 135 -0.59 16.63 -7.02
CA GLY A 135 -1.97 17.14 -6.98
C GLY A 135 -2.98 16.01 -6.91
N PHE A 136 -4.05 16.17 -6.14
CA PHE A 136 -5.09 15.14 -6.04
C PHE A 136 -6.37 15.53 -6.78
N THR A 137 -7.07 14.50 -7.28
CA THR A 137 -8.41 14.61 -7.88
C THR A 137 -9.29 13.53 -7.26
N VAL A 138 -10.47 13.91 -6.75
CA VAL A 138 -11.49 12.96 -6.29
C VAL A 138 -12.28 12.47 -7.50
N LEU A 139 -12.11 11.20 -7.85
CA LEU A 139 -12.60 10.63 -9.11
C LEU A 139 -14.11 10.33 -9.09
N ASN A 140 -14.64 9.89 -7.95
CA ASN A 140 -16.05 9.43 -7.87
C ASN A 140 -17.09 10.55 -8.00
N SER A 141 -16.77 11.81 -7.66
CA SER A 141 -17.73 12.91 -7.80
C SER A 141 -17.10 14.31 -7.79
N GLY A 142 -15.78 14.40 -7.92
CA GLY A 142 -15.03 15.64 -7.80
C GLY A 142 -14.87 16.16 -6.37
N LYS A 143 -15.49 15.50 -5.38
CA LYS A 143 -15.39 15.81 -3.95
C LYS A 143 -15.67 14.56 -3.11
N MET A 144 -15.24 14.56 -1.85
CA MET A 144 -15.59 13.53 -0.88
C MET A 144 -17.11 13.47 -0.69
N GLN A 145 -17.65 12.26 -0.55
CA GLN A 145 -19.08 11.99 -0.37
C GLN A 145 -19.33 11.40 1.01
N TYR A 146 -20.49 11.70 1.59
CA TYR A 146 -20.90 11.16 2.88
C TYR A 146 -21.65 9.82 2.73
N SER A 147 -21.41 8.90 3.70
CA SER A 147 -22.17 7.66 3.84
C SER A 147 -22.32 7.28 5.32
N ASP A 148 -23.53 6.90 5.71
CA ASP A 148 -23.85 6.36 7.04
C ASP A 148 -23.37 4.88 7.22
N ILE A 149 -22.90 4.25 6.17
CA ILE A 149 -22.24 2.94 6.21
C ILE A 149 -20.91 3.02 6.94
N ILE A 150 -20.23 4.17 6.88
CA ILE A 150 -18.97 4.41 7.59
C ILE A 150 -19.30 4.65 9.06
N LYS A 151 -18.77 3.80 9.92
CA LYS A 151 -18.89 3.96 11.37
C LYS A 151 -17.99 5.11 11.81
N GLN A 152 -18.59 6.15 12.38
CA GLN A 152 -17.88 7.37 12.75
C GLN A 152 -17.09 7.25 14.05
N GLY A 153 -16.20 8.21 14.30
CA GLY A 153 -15.35 8.31 15.48
C GLY A 153 -14.24 7.26 15.52
N GLU A 154 -14.09 6.61 16.67
CA GLU A 154 -13.06 5.60 16.93
C GLU A 154 -13.45 4.18 16.49
N ALA A 155 -14.59 4.03 15.83
CA ALA A 155 -15.11 2.72 15.45
C ALA A 155 -14.27 2.08 14.34
N ILE A 156 -14.06 0.78 14.43
CA ILE A 156 -13.37 0.01 13.41
C ILE A 156 -14.22 -0.08 12.15
N ASN A 157 -13.64 0.30 11.01
CA ASN A 157 -14.18 0.08 9.69
C ASN A 157 -13.37 -0.97 8.95
N HIS A 158 -14.05 -1.86 8.22
CA HIS A 158 -13.45 -2.74 7.25
C HIS A 158 -13.46 -2.03 5.91
N ILE A 159 -12.28 -1.79 5.36
CA ILE A 159 -12.08 -1.09 4.08
C ILE A 159 -11.57 -2.12 3.06
N ARG A 160 -12.21 -2.17 1.89
CA ARG A 160 -11.73 -2.94 0.75
C ARG A 160 -11.59 -2.03 -0.46
N ALA A 161 -10.51 -2.22 -1.20
CA ALA A 161 -10.23 -1.56 -2.47
C ALA A 161 -9.91 -2.59 -3.54
N ASP A 162 -10.61 -2.50 -4.67
CA ASP A 162 -10.33 -3.31 -5.85
C ASP A 162 -9.70 -2.42 -6.93
N CYS A 163 -8.51 -2.79 -7.39
CA CYS A 163 -7.80 -2.17 -8.51
C CYS A 163 -7.66 -3.23 -9.62
N VAL A 164 -8.62 -3.32 -10.54
CA VAL A 164 -8.68 -4.37 -11.56
C VAL A 164 -8.86 -3.76 -12.96
N GLY A 165 -7.90 -3.96 -13.85
CA GLY A 165 -7.89 -3.27 -15.15
C GLY A 165 -7.89 -1.76 -14.96
N ASN A 166 -8.83 -1.04 -15.56
CA ASN A 166 -9.05 0.39 -15.36
C ASN A 166 -10.12 0.69 -14.29
N GLN A 167 -10.69 -0.34 -13.66
CA GLN A 167 -11.75 -0.18 -12.68
C GLN A 167 -11.19 -0.10 -11.27
N LEU A 168 -11.61 0.93 -10.54
CA LEU A 168 -11.26 1.21 -9.15
C LEU A 168 -12.55 1.19 -8.33
N THR A 169 -12.63 0.33 -7.30
CA THR A 169 -13.86 0.18 -6.50
C THR A 169 -13.55 0.24 -5.01
N LEU A 170 -14.30 1.06 -4.28
CA LEU A 170 -14.22 1.19 -2.82
C LEU A 170 -15.42 0.52 -2.17
N TYR A 171 -15.14 -0.35 -1.21
CA TYR A 171 -16.14 -0.93 -0.31
C TYR A 171 -15.80 -0.56 1.14
N VAL A 172 -16.82 -0.32 1.94
CA VAL A 172 -16.70 -0.15 3.38
C VAL A 172 -17.76 -0.98 4.08
N ASN A 173 -17.37 -1.74 5.11
CA ASN A 173 -18.25 -2.60 5.89
C ASN A 173 -19.12 -3.50 4.99
N ASN A 174 -18.50 -4.11 3.96
CA ASN A 174 -19.12 -4.98 2.95
C ASN A 174 -20.11 -4.29 1.99
N ASN A 175 -20.16 -2.96 1.94
CA ASN A 175 -21.01 -2.21 1.01
C ASN A 175 -20.13 -1.46 0.01
N GLN A 176 -20.47 -1.57 -1.28
CA GLN A 176 -19.83 -0.78 -2.33
C GLN A 176 -20.27 0.68 -2.19
N LEU A 177 -19.32 1.59 -2.01
CA LEU A 177 -19.58 3.02 -1.89
C LEU A 177 -19.29 3.79 -3.17
N ALA A 178 -18.25 3.39 -3.90
CA ALA A 178 -17.89 4.02 -5.17
C ALA A 178 -17.26 3.03 -6.13
N GLN A 179 -17.40 3.34 -7.42
CA GLN A 179 -16.70 2.68 -8.52
C GLN A 179 -16.45 3.70 -9.61
N VAL A 180 -15.23 3.73 -10.12
CA VAL A 180 -14.81 4.66 -11.19
C VAL A 180 -13.88 3.92 -12.17
N GLU A 181 -13.69 4.51 -13.34
CA GLU A 181 -12.70 4.07 -14.31
C GLU A 181 -11.61 5.13 -14.44
N ASP A 182 -10.35 4.71 -14.32
CA ASP A 182 -9.18 5.56 -14.57
C ASP A 182 -8.00 4.65 -14.99
N ASP A 183 -7.24 5.06 -16.00
CA ASP A 183 -6.19 4.28 -16.62
C ASP A 183 -4.80 4.96 -16.59
N VAL A 184 -4.63 5.97 -15.72
CA VAL A 184 -3.37 6.73 -15.62
C VAL A 184 -2.23 5.84 -15.11
N PHE A 185 -2.51 4.99 -14.10
CA PHE A 185 -1.56 4.01 -13.61
C PHE A 185 -2.09 2.60 -13.83
N SER A 186 -1.25 1.67 -14.32
CA SER A 186 -1.61 0.28 -14.59
C SER A 186 -1.07 -0.71 -13.55
N GLU A 187 0.04 -0.41 -12.89
CA GLU A 187 0.73 -1.24 -11.91
C GLU A 187 1.42 -0.38 -10.86
N GLY A 188 1.87 -0.96 -9.77
CA GLY A 188 2.67 -0.31 -8.74
C GLY A 188 2.57 -1.01 -7.40
N LEU A 189 3.13 -0.38 -6.36
CA LEU A 189 3.06 -0.91 -5.00
C LEU A 189 1.65 -0.77 -4.43
N VAL A 190 1.37 -1.53 -3.38
CA VAL A 190 0.16 -1.43 -2.57
C VAL A 190 0.52 -1.04 -1.14
N GLY A 191 -0.42 -0.45 -0.43
CA GLY A 191 -0.14 -0.02 0.93
C GLY A 191 -1.30 0.68 1.62
N LEU A 192 -0.95 1.39 2.67
CA LEU A 192 -1.82 2.11 3.57
C LEU A 192 -1.52 3.61 3.53
N THR A 193 -2.53 4.42 3.77
CA THR A 193 -2.36 5.88 3.86
C THR A 193 -3.18 6.45 5.00
N ALA A 194 -2.66 7.51 5.62
CA ALA A 194 -3.39 8.33 6.57
C ALA A 194 -3.06 9.80 6.39
N SER A 195 -4.05 10.66 6.63
CA SER A 195 -4.00 12.11 6.41
C SER A 195 -4.53 12.86 7.61
N SER A 196 -3.86 13.95 7.96
CA SER A 196 -4.33 14.98 8.86
C SER A 196 -4.64 16.23 8.04
N PHE A 197 -5.82 16.80 8.22
CA PHE A 197 -6.20 18.01 7.49
C PHE A 197 -5.88 19.28 8.30
N GLU A 198 -6.86 19.93 8.91
CA GLU A 198 -6.68 21.26 9.48
C GLU A 198 -5.83 21.27 10.76
N GLU A 199 -5.90 20.20 11.58
CA GLU A 199 -5.19 20.13 12.85
C GLU A 199 -4.28 18.91 12.95
N PRO A 200 -3.12 19.05 13.63
CA PRO A 200 -2.21 17.94 13.87
C PRO A 200 -2.74 16.97 14.93
N GLY A 201 -2.09 15.80 15.05
CA GLY A 201 -2.36 14.83 16.11
C GLY A 201 -3.31 13.70 15.71
N THR A 202 -3.53 13.50 14.40
CA THR A 202 -4.25 12.32 13.88
C THR A 202 -3.43 11.05 14.17
N ALA A 203 -4.10 10.03 14.72
CA ALA A 203 -3.51 8.70 14.90
C ALA A 203 -4.46 7.63 14.37
N ILE A 204 -4.02 6.87 13.38
CA ILE A 204 -4.81 5.82 12.73
C ILE A 204 -4.13 4.46 12.95
N LEU A 205 -4.89 3.50 13.42
CA LEU A 205 -4.50 2.10 13.52
C LEU A 205 -5.00 1.34 12.30
N PHE A 206 -4.12 0.52 11.74
CA PHE A 206 -4.44 -0.48 10.73
C PHE A 206 -4.12 -1.88 11.26
N ASP A 207 -4.97 -2.85 10.92
CA ASP A 207 -4.85 -4.24 11.32
C ASP A 207 -5.38 -5.17 10.22
N ASN A 208 -4.88 -6.40 10.16
CA ASN A 208 -5.35 -7.44 9.23
C ASN A 208 -5.34 -6.99 7.75
N PHE A 209 -4.20 -6.55 7.25
CA PHE A 209 -4.03 -6.23 5.84
C PHE A 209 -3.96 -7.48 4.98
N LEU A 210 -4.73 -7.51 3.90
CA LEU A 210 -4.83 -8.63 2.98
C LEU A 210 -4.75 -8.14 1.54
N VAL A 211 -4.00 -8.86 0.70
CA VAL A 211 -3.99 -8.71 -0.76
C VAL A 211 -4.33 -10.05 -1.40
N VAL A 212 -5.32 -10.04 -2.28
CA VAL A 212 -5.79 -11.20 -3.03
C VAL A 212 -5.67 -10.91 -4.52
N ASN A 213 -5.28 -11.91 -5.30
CA ASN A 213 -5.32 -11.84 -6.75
C ASN A 213 -6.79 -11.92 -7.23
N PRO A 214 -7.28 -10.96 -8.05
CA PRO A 214 -8.65 -10.95 -8.57
C PRO A 214 -9.04 -12.14 -9.42
#